data_729ed4dca2a45ddcc688caa327ce799b
#
_entry.id   729ed4dca2a45ddcc688caa327ce799b
#
_cell.length_a   1.000
_cell.length_b   1.000
_cell.length_c   1.000
_cell.angle_alpha   90.00
_cell.angle_beta   90.00
_cell.angle_gamma   90.00
#
_symmetry.space_group_name_H-M   'P 1'
#
loop_
_entity.id
_entity.type
_entity.pdbx_description
1 polymer ?
#
loop_
_entity_poly.entity_id
_entity_poly.type
_entity_poly.pdbx_seq_one_letter_code
_entity_poly.pdbx_strand_id
1 'polypeptide(L)'
;MHLKTKTTLAALLVSCAAIARDWRDGDAPFKPKPNHAKQVAVSWQVVPNVQSACEAESKRRGLGGFGYGVEACSFWSGSNCTIVTSQAPTQHQLGHELLHCFDHYWHP
;
A
#
# COMPACT_ATOMS: atom_id res chain seq x y z
N MET A 1 -25.84 -26.39 33.35
CA MET A 1 -25.65 -25.97 32.95
C MET A 1 -25.40 -25.07 32.40
N HIS A 2 -25.17 -24.56 32.18
CA HIS A 2 -25.01 -23.66 31.68
C HIS A 2 -24.02 -23.33 31.12
N LEU A 3 -23.38 -23.25 31.02
CA LEU A 3 -22.41 -22.98 30.64
C LEU A 3 -22.19 -22.84 29.47
N LYS A 4 -22.24 -23.23 28.91
CA LYS A 4 -22.26 -23.30 27.73
C LYS A 4 -22.31 -22.13 27.09
N THR A 5 -22.92 -21.48 27.32
CA THR A 5 -23.22 -20.35 26.69
C THR A 5 -22.07 -19.51 26.48
N LYS A 6 -21.35 -19.40 27.33
CA LYS A 6 -20.33 -18.57 27.24
C LYS A 6 -19.47 -18.71 26.11
N THR A 7 -19.33 -19.71 25.72
CA THR A 7 -18.43 -19.97 24.69
C THR A 7 -18.67 -19.19 23.49
N THR A 8 -19.83 -18.97 23.17
CA THR A 8 -20.13 -18.33 21.96
C THR A 8 -19.52 -17.01 21.88
N LEU A 9 -19.31 -16.41 22.95
CA LEU A 9 -18.72 -15.16 22.93
C LEU A 9 -17.41 -15.16 22.30
N ALA A 10 -16.70 -16.12 22.52
CA ALA A 10 -15.40 -16.24 22.01
C ALA A 10 -15.41 -16.06 20.53
N ALA A 11 -16.37 -16.58 19.93
CA ALA A 11 -16.44 -16.54 18.50
C ALA A 11 -16.52 -15.13 18.04
N LEU A 12 -17.20 -14.34 18.72
CA LEU A 12 -17.37 -13.00 18.30
C LEU A 12 -16.09 -12.28 18.31
N LEU A 13 -15.29 -12.54 19.26
CA LEU A 13 -14.08 -11.88 19.35
C LEU A 13 -13.22 -12.17 18.21
N VAL A 14 -13.27 -13.32 17.79
CA VAL A 14 -12.46 -13.75 16.70
C VAL A 14 -12.84 -12.98 15.49
N SER A 15 -14.08 -12.76 15.30
CA SER A 15 -14.49 -12.08 14.11
C SER A 15 -13.93 -10.69 14.11
N CYS A 16 -13.75 -10.10 15.23
CA CYS A 16 -13.20 -8.78 15.26
C CYS A 16 -11.78 -8.80 14.78
N ALA A 17 -11.07 -9.82 15.11
CA ALA A 17 -9.72 -9.90 14.69
C ALA A 17 -9.63 -10.04 13.19
N ALA A 18 -10.59 -10.70 12.64
CA ALA A 18 -10.57 -10.93 11.22
C ALA A 18 -10.78 -9.65 10.44
N ILE A 19 -11.20 -8.62 11.08
CA ILE A 19 -11.42 -7.39 10.38
C ILE A 19 -10.12 -6.68 10.10
N ALA A 20 -9.12 -6.94 10.89
CA ALA A 20 -7.85 -6.30 10.69
C ALA A 20 -7.21 -6.86 9.43
N ARG A 21 -7.18 -6.09 8.39
CA ARG A 21 -6.62 -6.52 7.13
C ARG A 21 -5.20 -6.07 6.99
N ASP A 22 -4.35 -6.95 6.49
CA ASP A 22 -2.99 -6.62 6.19
C ASP A 22 -2.99 -5.95 4.81
N TRP A 23 -2.43 -4.77 4.74
CA TRP A 23 -2.34 -4.07 3.46
C TRP A 23 -1.51 -4.84 2.42
N ARG A 24 -0.76 -5.83 2.85
CA ARG A 24 0.01 -6.67 1.93
C ARG A 24 -0.85 -7.75 1.30
N ASP A 25 -2.04 -7.97 1.80
CA ASP A 25 -2.94 -8.97 1.26
C ASP A 25 -3.54 -8.45 -0.03
N GLY A 26 -3.18 -9.06 -1.14
CA GLY A 26 -3.64 -8.63 -2.45
C GLY A 26 -5.13 -8.80 -2.66
N ASP A 27 -5.79 -9.61 -1.85
CA ASP A 27 -7.23 -9.84 -1.97
C ASP A 27 -8.04 -8.99 -1.01
N ALA A 28 -7.38 -8.22 -0.16
CA ALA A 28 -8.10 -7.38 0.78
C ALA A 28 -8.77 -6.22 0.06
N PRO A 29 -10.02 -5.92 0.36
CA PRO A 29 -10.68 -4.78 -0.27
C PRO A 29 -10.03 -3.49 0.18
N PHE A 30 -9.92 -2.56 -0.74
CA PHE A 30 -9.38 -1.24 -0.45
C PHE A 30 -10.53 -0.30 -0.09
N LYS A 31 -10.31 0.52 0.91
CA LYS A 31 -11.29 1.53 1.28
C LYS A 31 -10.67 2.90 1.04
N PRO A 32 -11.10 3.62 0.04
CA PRO A 32 -10.50 4.92 -0.26
C PRO A 32 -10.84 5.95 0.82
N LYS A 33 -9.97 6.93 0.97
CA LYS A 33 -10.22 8.02 1.90
C LYS A 33 -11.29 8.94 1.33
N PRO A 34 -12.07 9.56 2.17
CA PRO A 34 -13.17 10.42 1.70
C PRO A 34 -12.74 11.54 0.77
N ASN A 35 -11.58 12.08 0.97
CA ASN A 35 -11.12 13.23 0.20
C ASN A 35 -9.91 12.96 -0.66
N HIS A 36 -9.80 11.76 -1.20
CA HIS A 36 -8.66 11.48 -2.07
C HIS A 36 -8.79 12.24 -3.40
N ALA A 37 -7.67 12.41 -4.08
CA ALA A 37 -7.64 13.09 -5.37
C ALA A 37 -8.45 12.32 -6.38
N LYS A 38 -9.15 13.02 -7.27
CA LYS A 38 -9.97 12.40 -8.29
C LYS A 38 -9.29 12.29 -9.63
N GLN A 39 -8.31 13.10 -9.88
CA GLN A 39 -7.54 13.05 -11.12
C GLN A 39 -6.08 13.16 -10.79
N VAL A 40 -5.30 12.22 -11.27
CA VAL A 40 -3.86 12.18 -11.04
C VAL A 40 -3.19 11.83 -12.35
N ALA A 41 -2.15 12.57 -12.70
CA ALA A 41 -1.33 12.22 -13.85
C ALA A 41 -0.29 11.23 -13.39
N VAL A 42 -0.35 10.00 -13.89
CA VAL A 42 0.54 8.93 -13.45
C VAL A 42 1.56 8.64 -14.53
N SER A 43 2.84 8.62 -14.13
CA SER A 43 3.93 8.16 -14.98
C SER A 43 4.43 6.85 -14.41
N TRP A 44 4.76 5.92 -15.27
CA TRP A 44 5.25 4.61 -14.87
C TRP A 44 6.66 4.44 -15.43
N GLN A 45 7.61 4.24 -14.54
CA GLN A 45 9.00 4.02 -14.90
C GLN A 45 9.40 2.59 -14.59
N VAL A 46 9.99 1.93 -15.56
CA VAL A 46 10.50 0.58 -15.39
C VAL A 46 12.01 0.69 -15.28
N VAL A 47 12.57 0.17 -14.21
CA VAL A 47 14.00 0.28 -13.94
C VAL A 47 14.62 -1.09 -13.67
N PRO A 48 15.91 -1.25 -13.94
CA PRO A 48 16.56 -2.54 -13.70
C PRO A 48 16.82 -2.82 -12.22
N ASN A 49 17.00 -1.79 -11.41
CA ASN A 49 17.23 -1.96 -9.98
C ASN A 49 16.29 -1.05 -9.21
N VAL A 50 15.19 -1.60 -8.79
CA VAL A 50 14.13 -0.85 -8.11
C VAL A 50 14.63 -0.28 -6.79
N GLN A 51 15.34 -1.09 -6.00
CA GLN A 51 15.82 -0.63 -4.71
C GLN A 51 16.67 0.64 -4.83
N SER A 52 17.63 0.63 -5.74
CA SER A 52 18.50 1.78 -5.85
C SER A 52 17.79 2.99 -6.46
N ALA A 53 16.90 2.77 -7.42
CA ALA A 53 16.15 3.86 -8.02
C ALA A 53 15.21 4.51 -7.00
N CYS A 54 14.51 3.70 -6.22
CA CYS A 54 13.60 4.20 -5.20
C CYS A 54 14.36 4.92 -4.09
N GLU A 55 15.52 4.38 -3.67
CA GLU A 55 16.33 5.03 -2.65
C GLU A 55 16.87 6.37 -3.13
N ALA A 56 17.35 6.42 -4.36
CA ALA A 56 17.91 7.64 -4.91
C ALA A 56 16.83 8.73 -5.02
N GLU A 57 15.66 8.36 -5.48
CA GLU A 57 14.58 9.32 -5.63
C GLU A 57 14.08 9.83 -4.27
N SER A 58 13.99 8.95 -3.31
CA SER A 58 13.58 9.31 -1.96
C SER A 58 14.57 10.31 -1.37
N LYS A 59 15.86 10.07 -1.54
CA LYS A 59 16.89 10.96 -1.01
C LYS A 59 16.86 12.29 -1.74
N ARG A 60 16.68 12.28 -3.05
CA ARG A 60 16.61 13.48 -3.83
C ARG A 60 15.45 14.39 -3.38
N ARG A 61 14.38 13.79 -2.90
CA ARG A 61 13.21 14.52 -2.40
C ARG A 61 13.33 14.90 -0.93
N GLY A 62 14.44 14.58 -0.29
CA GLY A 62 14.65 14.90 1.11
C GLY A 62 13.89 14.01 2.07
N LEU A 63 13.46 12.82 1.59
CA LEU A 63 12.68 11.90 2.41
C LEU A 63 13.55 10.85 3.11
N GLY A 64 14.85 10.83 2.83
CA GLY A 64 15.73 9.81 3.37
C GLY A 64 15.63 8.53 2.58
N GLY A 65 16.11 7.43 3.11
CA GLY A 65 15.99 6.14 2.47
C GLY A 65 14.80 5.38 3.00
N PHE A 66 14.53 4.20 2.45
CA PHE A 66 13.44 3.37 2.93
C PHE A 66 13.83 2.58 4.18
N GLY A 67 15.09 2.16 4.27
CA GLY A 67 15.54 1.39 5.42
C GLY A 67 15.12 -0.08 5.38
N TYR A 68 14.51 -0.52 4.27
CA TYR A 68 14.07 -1.90 4.08
C TYR A 68 13.98 -2.18 2.60
N GLY A 69 13.81 -3.44 2.22
CA GLY A 69 13.71 -3.80 0.82
C GLY A 69 12.42 -3.33 0.19
N VAL A 70 12.50 -2.73 -0.98
CA VAL A 70 11.33 -2.32 -1.73
C VAL A 70 11.34 -2.96 -3.10
N GLU A 71 10.19 -3.38 -3.57
CA GLU A 71 10.02 -4.01 -4.87
C GLU A 71 9.33 -3.09 -5.86
N ALA A 72 8.80 -2.00 -5.39
CA ALA A 72 8.18 -0.95 -6.19
C ALA A 72 8.02 0.26 -5.29
N CYS A 73 7.88 1.43 -5.87
CA CYS A 73 7.63 2.62 -5.07
C CYS A 73 6.84 3.64 -5.89
N SER A 74 6.31 4.62 -5.21
CA SER A 74 5.62 5.72 -5.85
C SER A 74 6.00 7.02 -5.18
N PHE A 75 6.01 8.08 -5.96
CA PHE A 75 6.31 9.43 -5.48
C PHE A 75 5.31 10.38 -6.10
N TRP A 76 4.88 11.35 -5.36
CA TRP A 76 3.88 12.30 -5.84
C TRP A 76 4.23 13.73 -5.47
N SER A 77 3.73 14.64 -6.28
CA SER A 77 3.84 16.07 -6.05
C SER A 77 2.62 16.70 -6.70
N GLY A 78 1.75 17.28 -5.89
CA GLY A 78 0.49 17.81 -6.40
C GLY A 78 -0.34 16.69 -7.00
N SER A 79 -0.77 16.86 -8.24
CA SER A 79 -1.55 15.86 -8.96
C SER A 79 -0.70 15.00 -9.89
N ASN A 80 0.62 15.07 -9.76
CA ASN A 80 1.50 14.22 -10.54
C ASN A 80 2.04 13.10 -9.66
N CYS A 81 2.09 11.90 -10.20
CA CYS A 81 2.57 10.74 -9.46
C CYS A 81 3.43 9.87 -10.37
N THR A 82 4.51 9.34 -9.84
CA THR A 82 5.38 8.42 -10.57
C THR A 82 5.42 7.10 -9.86
N ILE A 83 5.18 6.02 -10.59
CA ILE A 83 5.31 4.66 -10.08
C ILE A 83 6.59 4.09 -10.66
N VAL A 84 7.40 3.48 -9.83
CA VAL A 84 8.66 2.84 -10.24
C VAL A 84 8.57 1.35 -9.96
N THR A 85 8.78 0.55 -10.98
CA THR A 85 8.73 -0.92 -10.84
C THR A 85 9.85 -1.59 -11.62
N SER A 86 9.99 -2.88 -11.40
CA SER A 86 10.85 -3.70 -12.25
C SER A 86 10.15 -3.95 -13.57
N GLN A 87 10.79 -4.72 -14.43
CA GLN A 87 10.26 -5.07 -15.73
C GLN A 87 9.05 -5.99 -15.65
N ALA A 88 8.89 -6.69 -14.55
CA ALA A 88 7.80 -7.65 -14.38
C ALA A 88 7.11 -7.51 -13.02
N PRO A 89 6.43 -6.38 -12.78
CA PRO A 89 5.73 -6.22 -11.51
C PRO A 89 4.49 -7.09 -11.49
N THR A 90 4.05 -7.45 -10.28
CA THR A 90 2.79 -8.14 -10.14
C THR A 90 1.65 -7.12 -10.22
N GLN A 91 0.44 -7.60 -10.50
CA GLN A 91 -0.73 -6.74 -10.48
C GLN A 91 -0.94 -6.13 -9.11
N HIS A 92 -0.65 -6.89 -8.06
CA HIS A 92 -0.76 -6.41 -6.70
C HIS A 92 0.22 -5.25 -6.45
N GLN A 93 1.46 -5.38 -6.91
CA GLN A 93 2.45 -4.30 -6.75
C GLN A 93 2.00 -3.04 -7.48
N LEU A 94 1.53 -3.19 -8.72
CA LEU A 94 1.05 -2.04 -9.49
C LEU A 94 -0.15 -1.38 -8.83
N GLY A 95 -1.12 -2.17 -8.40
CA GLY A 95 -2.29 -1.63 -7.72
C GLY A 95 -1.94 -0.94 -6.42
N HIS A 96 -1.00 -1.50 -5.68
CA HIS A 96 -0.54 -0.93 -4.42
C HIS A 96 0.07 0.46 -4.66
N GLU A 97 0.96 0.57 -5.65
CA GLU A 97 1.59 1.85 -5.93
C GLU A 97 0.60 2.86 -6.52
N LEU A 98 -0.34 2.38 -7.32
CA LEU A 98 -1.37 3.25 -7.86
C LEU A 98 -2.24 3.84 -6.74
N LEU A 99 -2.56 3.05 -5.73
CA LEU A 99 -3.33 3.53 -4.61
C LEU A 99 -2.58 4.63 -3.86
N HIS A 100 -1.27 4.55 -3.78
CA HIS A 100 -0.48 5.64 -3.20
C HIS A 100 -0.61 6.92 -4.02
N CYS A 101 -0.78 6.83 -5.33
CA CYS A 101 -0.95 8.02 -6.15
C CYS A 101 -2.24 8.76 -5.81
N PHE A 102 -3.27 8.05 -5.41
CA PHE A 102 -4.56 8.66 -5.07
C PHE A 102 -4.73 8.96 -3.59
N ASP A 103 -4.31 8.05 -2.72
CA ASP A 103 -4.52 8.18 -1.28
C ASP A 103 -3.22 8.36 -0.50
N HIS A 104 -2.12 8.55 -1.17
CA HIS A 104 -0.81 8.88 -0.61
C HIS A 104 -0.36 7.88 0.48
N TYR A 105 -0.34 8.26 1.75
CA TYR A 105 0.11 7.40 2.83
C TYR A 105 -1.07 6.64 3.42
N TRP A 106 -1.60 5.68 2.68
CA TRP A 106 -2.80 4.95 3.11
C TRP A 106 -2.50 3.75 4.02
N HIS A 107 -1.26 3.34 4.09
CA HIS A 107 -0.87 2.28 5.03
C HIS A 107 0.33 2.73 5.85
N PRO A 108 0.56 2.11 7.01
CA PRO A 108 1.69 2.47 7.85
C PRO A 108 3.01 2.15 7.18
#